data_61411a93887a07e20ed93e0a137b89ef
#
_entry.id   61411a93887a07e20ed93e0a137b89ef
#
_cell.length_a   1.000
_cell.length_b   1.000
_cell.length_c   1.000
_cell.angle_alpha   90.00
_cell.angle_beta   90.00
_cell.angle_gamma   90.00
#
_symmetry.space_group_name_H-M   'P 1'
#
loop_
_entity.id
_entity.type
_entity.pdbx_description
1 polymer ?
#
loop_
_entity_poly.entity_id
_entity_poly.type
_entity_poly.pdbx_seq_one_letter_code
_entity_poly.pdbx_strand_id
1 'polypeptide(L)'
;MYKRQEELYKLAGGRDIRVLEEKGDDDFSFAVPGLSRFRVSAYKQRGALSAVIRVITFELPEPNEIGIPDPVMSFYNLSKGLVLVTGPAGSGKSTTLACLVDKINHSMEKHIITLEDPIEYLHRHDKSIVSQREINVDTESYVNALRASLRQSPDVILLGEMRDYETIDVAMTAAETGHLVFSTLHTIGAANTVDRIIDVFPANQQRQIAVQLSMVL
;
A
#
# COMPACT_ATOMS: atom_id res chain seq x y z
N MET A 1 -17.32 32.78 0.74
CA MET A 1 -15.88 32.52 0.72
C MET A 1 -15.51 31.04 0.61
N TYR A 2 -16.39 30.12 0.93
CA TYR A 2 -16.14 28.66 0.97
C TYR A 2 -16.62 27.87 -0.25
N LYS A 3 -17.13 28.52 -1.32
CA LYS A 3 -17.72 27.85 -2.51
C LYS A 3 -16.82 26.80 -3.16
N ARG A 4 -15.50 27.01 -3.24
CA ARG A 4 -14.56 26.07 -3.88
C ARG A 4 -14.37 24.79 -3.05
N GLN A 5 -14.32 24.92 -1.72
CA GLN A 5 -14.21 23.78 -0.82
C GLN A 5 -15.52 22.97 -0.79
N GLU A 6 -16.68 23.63 -0.77
CA GLU A 6 -17.98 22.97 -0.89
C GLU A 6 -18.09 22.21 -2.22
N GLU A 7 -17.61 22.79 -3.33
CA GLU A 7 -17.55 22.10 -4.62
C GLU A 7 -16.64 20.88 -4.60
N LEU A 8 -15.45 20.98 -3.96
CA LEU A 8 -14.53 19.87 -3.78
C LEU A 8 -15.18 18.73 -3.00
N TYR A 9 -15.88 19.04 -1.89
CA TYR A 9 -16.58 18.04 -1.08
C TYR A 9 -17.77 17.41 -1.81
N LYS A 10 -18.44 18.14 -2.69
CA LYS A 10 -19.47 17.58 -3.60
C LYS A 10 -18.86 16.60 -4.60
N LEU A 11 -17.71 16.95 -5.22
CA LEU A 11 -16.98 16.06 -6.12
C LEU A 11 -16.48 14.80 -5.43
N ALA A 12 -16.18 14.88 -4.14
CA ALA A 12 -15.78 13.75 -3.30
C ALA A 12 -16.96 12.87 -2.84
N GLY A 13 -18.04 12.77 -3.64
CA GLY A 13 -19.18 11.92 -3.37
C GLY A 13 -20.15 12.48 -2.33
N GLY A 14 -20.17 13.79 -2.11
CA GLY A 14 -21.05 14.44 -1.13
C GLY A 14 -20.56 14.31 0.31
N ARG A 15 -19.24 14.18 0.51
CA ARG A 15 -18.62 14.15 1.86
C ARG A 15 -19.04 15.38 2.68
N ASP A 16 -19.24 15.19 3.97
CA ASP A 16 -19.71 16.24 4.86
C ASP A 16 -18.58 17.22 5.24
N ILE A 17 -18.67 18.47 4.78
CA ILE A 17 -17.69 19.51 5.08
C ILE A 17 -17.64 19.87 6.59
N ARG A 18 -18.67 19.52 7.36
CA ARG A 18 -18.70 19.75 8.82
C ARG A 18 -17.56 19.03 9.54
N VAL A 19 -17.07 17.91 9.01
CA VAL A 19 -15.89 17.22 9.55
C VAL A 19 -14.68 18.16 9.58
N LEU A 20 -14.43 18.88 8.48
CA LEU A 20 -13.35 19.88 8.40
C LEU A 20 -13.63 21.10 9.30
N GLU A 21 -14.87 21.54 9.37
CA GLU A 21 -15.27 22.68 10.21
C GLU A 21 -15.12 22.40 11.69
N GLU A 22 -15.41 21.19 12.15
CA GLU A 22 -15.32 20.77 13.54
C GLU A 22 -13.90 20.38 13.96
N LYS A 23 -13.24 19.53 13.16
CA LYS A 23 -11.91 18.97 13.48
C LYS A 23 -10.74 19.86 13.08
N GLY A 24 -10.91 20.69 12.05
CA GLY A 24 -9.86 21.55 11.50
C GLY A 24 -9.03 20.88 10.40
N ASP A 25 -9.04 19.56 10.29
CA ASP A 25 -8.33 18.76 9.29
C ASP A 25 -9.24 17.65 8.78
N ASP A 26 -9.13 17.34 7.48
CA ASP A 26 -9.84 16.22 6.84
C ASP A 26 -9.03 15.68 5.65
N ASP A 27 -8.57 14.44 5.75
CA ASP A 27 -7.87 13.72 4.69
C ASP A 27 -8.80 12.70 4.03
N PHE A 28 -8.86 12.72 2.70
CA PHE A 28 -9.70 11.80 1.94
C PHE A 28 -9.21 11.65 0.50
N SER A 29 -9.72 10.61 -0.17
CA SER A 29 -9.51 10.39 -1.60
C SER A 29 -10.84 10.33 -2.33
N PHE A 30 -10.85 10.72 -3.59
CA PHE A 30 -12.00 10.54 -4.48
C PHE A 30 -11.54 10.29 -5.91
N ALA A 31 -12.39 9.66 -6.71
CA ALA A 31 -12.14 9.40 -8.11
C ALA A 31 -13.08 10.23 -8.99
N VAL A 32 -12.56 10.77 -10.09
CA VAL A 32 -13.35 11.35 -11.16
C VAL A 32 -13.31 10.38 -12.35
N PRO A 33 -14.45 9.72 -12.68
CA PRO A 33 -14.48 8.76 -13.78
C PRO A 33 -13.93 9.33 -15.08
N GLY A 34 -13.05 8.58 -15.73
CA GLY A 34 -12.42 9.01 -16.99
C GLY A 34 -11.26 10.00 -16.84
N LEU A 35 -10.96 10.46 -15.62
CA LEU A 35 -9.88 11.42 -15.38
C LEU A 35 -8.79 10.83 -14.51
N SER A 36 -9.01 10.71 -13.21
CA SER A 36 -8.02 10.16 -12.25
C SER A 36 -8.62 9.99 -10.85
N ARG A 37 -7.80 9.48 -9.92
CA ARG A 37 -8.05 9.52 -8.48
C ARG A 37 -7.27 10.69 -7.86
N PHE A 38 -7.84 11.31 -6.85
CA PHE A 38 -7.27 12.49 -6.18
C PHE A 38 -7.20 12.22 -4.68
N ARG A 39 -6.06 12.55 -4.08
CA ARG A 39 -5.92 12.63 -2.63
C ARG A 39 -6.01 14.09 -2.22
N VAL A 40 -6.79 14.34 -1.18
CA VAL A 40 -7.03 15.69 -0.64
C VAL A 40 -6.64 15.71 0.83
N SER A 41 -5.82 16.69 1.18
CA SER A 41 -5.62 17.10 2.57
C SER A 41 -6.24 18.49 2.73
N ALA A 42 -7.39 18.55 3.37
CA ALA A 42 -8.11 19.77 3.66
C ALA A 42 -7.84 20.20 5.11
N TYR A 43 -7.63 21.51 5.33
CA TYR A 43 -7.28 22.02 6.65
C TYR A 43 -7.71 23.47 6.85
N LYS A 44 -7.81 23.89 8.12
CA LYS A 44 -8.01 25.28 8.49
C LYS A 44 -6.68 26.01 8.61
N GLN A 45 -6.62 27.20 8.04
CA GLN A 45 -5.47 28.10 8.16
C GLN A 45 -5.94 29.53 8.38
N ARG A 46 -5.60 30.13 9.53
CA ARG A 46 -5.92 31.53 9.87
C ARG A 46 -7.41 31.88 9.66
N GLY A 47 -8.31 30.97 10.05
CA GLY A 47 -9.75 31.15 9.90
C GLY A 47 -10.30 30.88 8.49
N ALA A 48 -9.46 30.53 7.52
CA ALA A 48 -9.87 30.12 6.18
C ALA A 48 -9.71 28.59 5.99
N LEU A 49 -10.51 28.00 5.10
CA LEU A 49 -10.35 26.62 4.66
C LEU A 49 -9.39 26.57 3.48
N SER A 50 -8.46 25.64 3.54
CA SER A 50 -7.46 25.35 2.51
C SER A 50 -7.45 23.87 2.16
N ALA A 51 -6.94 23.51 0.99
CA ALA A 51 -6.76 22.11 0.60
C ALA A 51 -5.52 21.95 -0.30
N VAL A 52 -4.80 20.87 -0.09
CA VAL A 52 -3.77 20.36 -1.01
C VAL A 52 -4.33 19.14 -1.72
N ILE A 53 -4.28 19.16 -3.05
CA ILE A 53 -4.80 18.07 -3.89
C ILE A 53 -3.63 17.45 -4.66
N ARG A 54 -3.47 16.14 -4.51
CA ARG A 54 -2.50 15.35 -5.27
C ARG A 54 -3.24 14.47 -6.26
N VAL A 55 -2.82 14.50 -7.52
CA VAL A 55 -3.30 13.58 -8.54
C VAL A 55 -2.57 12.25 -8.40
N ILE A 56 -3.32 11.15 -8.41
CA ILE A 56 -2.79 9.79 -8.41
C ILE A 56 -2.81 9.31 -9.85
N THR A 57 -1.65 8.92 -10.37
CA THR A 57 -1.47 8.58 -11.78
C THR A 57 -1.63 7.08 -12.06
N PHE A 58 -1.99 6.75 -13.30
CA PHE A 58 -1.88 5.41 -13.86
C PHE A 58 -0.50 5.15 -14.52
N GLU A 59 0.25 6.22 -14.76
CA GLU A 59 1.54 6.13 -15.44
C GLU A 59 2.62 5.73 -14.45
N LEU A 60 3.20 4.57 -14.68
CA LEU A 60 4.38 4.09 -13.96
C LEU A 60 5.63 4.41 -14.78
N PRO A 61 6.73 4.80 -14.13
CA PRO A 61 7.99 4.94 -14.84
C PRO A 61 8.52 3.56 -15.25
N GLU A 62 9.25 3.52 -16.37
CA GLU A 62 9.92 2.29 -16.78
C GLU A 62 11.02 1.92 -15.75
N PRO A 63 11.08 0.66 -15.28
CA PRO A 63 12.02 0.24 -14.23
C PRO A 63 13.46 0.60 -14.51
N ASN A 64 13.89 0.44 -15.77
CA ASN A 64 15.26 0.74 -16.18
C ASN A 64 15.59 2.24 -16.15
N GLU A 65 14.62 3.10 -16.43
CA GLU A 65 14.80 4.56 -16.41
C GLU A 65 14.99 5.10 -14.98
N ILE A 66 14.39 4.43 -14.00
CA ILE A 66 14.52 4.77 -12.59
C ILE A 66 15.55 3.94 -11.84
N GLY A 67 16.31 3.10 -12.56
CA GLY A 67 17.43 2.35 -12.02
C GLY A 67 17.06 1.13 -11.18
N ILE A 68 15.89 0.53 -11.39
CA ILE A 68 15.54 -0.76 -10.77
C ILE A 68 16.24 -1.88 -11.55
N PRO A 69 17.16 -2.64 -10.91
CA PRO A 69 17.91 -3.67 -11.61
C PRO A 69 17.07 -4.90 -11.92
N ASP A 70 17.38 -5.59 -13.02
CA ASP A 70 16.71 -6.81 -13.46
C ASP A 70 16.56 -7.90 -12.37
N PRO A 71 17.57 -8.15 -11.50
CA PRO A 71 17.40 -9.10 -10.41
C PRO A 71 16.26 -8.74 -9.45
N VAL A 72 16.02 -7.45 -9.19
CA VAL A 72 14.89 -7.00 -8.37
C VAL A 72 13.58 -7.21 -9.12
N MET A 73 13.55 -6.85 -10.41
CA MET A 73 12.35 -7.10 -11.23
C MET A 73 12.04 -8.59 -11.37
N SER A 74 13.03 -9.48 -11.29
CA SER A 74 12.81 -10.94 -11.38
C SER A 74 11.93 -11.51 -10.24
N PHE A 75 11.74 -10.79 -9.14
CA PHE A 75 10.88 -11.20 -8.04
C PHE A 75 9.41 -11.33 -8.43
N TYR A 76 8.99 -10.76 -9.57
CA TYR A 76 7.64 -10.98 -10.09
C TYR A 76 7.35 -12.47 -10.42
N ASN A 77 8.40 -13.29 -10.64
CA ASN A 77 8.29 -14.73 -10.95
C ASN A 77 8.13 -15.63 -9.72
N LEU A 78 8.25 -15.09 -8.52
CA LEU A 78 8.09 -15.88 -7.30
C LEU A 78 6.65 -16.39 -7.19
N SER A 79 6.50 -17.63 -6.72
CA SER A 79 5.19 -18.24 -6.54
C SER A 79 4.59 -17.93 -5.16
N LYS A 80 5.44 -17.71 -4.16
CA LYS A 80 5.07 -17.43 -2.76
C LYS A 80 6.25 -16.85 -2.01
N GLY A 81 6.02 -16.37 -0.81
CA GLY A 81 7.04 -15.85 0.10
C GLY A 81 6.81 -14.37 0.43
N LEU A 82 7.70 -13.80 1.21
CA LEU A 82 7.67 -12.41 1.64
C LEU A 82 8.81 -11.63 1.01
N VAL A 83 8.50 -10.65 0.19
CA VAL A 83 9.47 -9.73 -0.43
C VAL A 83 9.36 -8.38 0.23
N LEU A 84 10.45 -7.88 0.77
CA LEU A 84 10.51 -6.61 1.49
C LEU A 84 11.35 -5.58 0.73
N VAL A 85 10.76 -4.43 0.44
CA VAL A 85 11.48 -3.27 -0.09
C VAL A 85 11.63 -2.25 1.03
N THR A 86 12.87 -1.98 1.44
CA THR A 86 13.16 -1.19 2.63
C THR A 86 13.97 0.06 2.31
N GLY A 87 13.85 1.08 3.15
CA GLY A 87 14.56 2.35 2.98
C GLY A 87 13.80 3.54 3.56
N PRO A 88 14.40 4.73 3.58
CA PRO A 88 13.77 5.94 4.07
C PRO A 88 12.57 6.38 3.20
N ALA A 89 11.81 7.36 3.67
CA ALA A 89 10.75 7.98 2.89
C ALA A 89 11.35 8.60 1.60
N GLY A 90 10.63 8.45 0.49
CA GLY A 90 11.08 8.98 -0.82
C GLY A 90 12.18 8.19 -1.51
N SER A 91 12.58 7.00 -1.01
CA SER A 91 13.61 6.16 -1.63
C SER A 91 13.12 5.30 -2.81
N GLY A 92 11.87 5.43 -3.22
CA GLY A 92 11.30 4.69 -4.35
C GLY A 92 10.67 3.34 -4.00
N LYS A 93 10.44 3.02 -2.71
CA LYS A 93 9.84 1.75 -2.27
C LYS A 93 8.51 1.44 -2.96
N SER A 94 7.54 2.36 -2.84
CA SER A 94 6.21 2.19 -3.44
C SER A 94 6.29 2.10 -4.96
N THR A 95 7.14 2.90 -5.59
CA THR A 95 7.35 2.85 -7.05
C THR A 95 7.92 1.50 -7.50
N THR A 96 8.91 0.96 -6.77
CA THR A 96 9.48 -0.37 -7.05
C THR A 96 8.42 -1.46 -6.94
N LEU A 97 7.61 -1.44 -5.87
CA LEU A 97 6.53 -2.41 -5.69
C LEU A 97 5.43 -2.27 -6.74
N ALA A 98 5.08 -1.03 -7.12
CA ALA A 98 4.11 -0.79 -8.18
C ALA A 98 4.60 -1.34 -9.53
N CYS A 99 5.88 -1.18 -9.86
CA CYS A 99 6.48 -1.78 -11.07
C CYS A 99 6.44 -3.32 -11.04
N LEU A 100 6.66 -3.94 -9.88
CA LEU A 100 6.54 -5.40 -9.73
C LEU A 100 5.10 -5.88 -9.92
N VAL A 101 4.13 -5.21 -9.29
CA VAL A 101 2.70 -5.49 -9.46
C VAL A 101 2.27 -5.32 -10.91
N ASP A 102 2.70 -4.25 -11.56
CA ASP A 102 2.40 -3.98 -12.96
C ASP A 102 2.97 -5.07 -13.88
N LYS A 103 4.21 -5.50 -13.63
CA LYS A 103 4.83 -6.61 -14.36
C LYS A 103 4.07 -7.91 -14.21
N ILE A 104 3.59 -8.26 -13.02
CA ILE A 104 2.73 -9.43 -12.78
C ILE A 104 1.43 -9.27 -13.56
N ASN A 105 0.78 -8.12 -13.43
CA ASN A 105 -0.50 -7.81 -14.07
C ASN A 105 -0.47 -7.99 -15.60
N HIS A 106 0.62 -7.54 -16.24
CA HIS A 106 0.79 -7.65 -17.69
C HIS A 106 1.29 -9.02 -18.18
N SER A 107 1.86 -9.86 -17.29
CA SER A 107 2.50 -11.12 -17.71
C SER A 107 1.79 -12.39 -17.23
N MET A 108 0.99 -12.32 -16.16
CA MET A 108 0.42 -13.49 -15.49
C MET A 108 -1.09 -13.34 -15.24
N GLU A 109 -1.79 -14.48 -15.20
CA GLU A 109 -3.21 -14.58 -14.82
C GLU A 109 -3.29 -14.80 -13.30
N LYS A 110 -3.37 -13.72 -12.51
CA LYS A 110 -3.33 -13.73 -11.06
C LYS A 110 -4.43 -12.85 -10.46
N HIS A 111 -4.82 -13.12 -9.22
CA HIS A 111 -5.58 -12.17 -8.42
C HIS A 111 -4.61 -11.43 -7.49
N ILE A 112 -4.44 -10.14 -7.75
CA ILE A 112 -3.56 -9.25 -7.00
C ILE A 112 -4.44 -8.38 -6.11
N ILE A 113 -4.18 -8.38 -4.81
CA ILE A 113 -4.84 -7.48 -3.86
C ILE A 113 -3.80 -6.50 -3.33
N THR A 114 -4.08 -5.21 -3.42
CA THR A 114 -3.25 -4.19 -2.78
C THR A 114 -3.99 -3.52 -1.62
N LEU A 115 -3.27 -3.32 -0.53
CA LEU A 115 -3.72 -2.67 0.69
C LEU A 115 -2.77 -1.50 0.96
N GLU A 116 -3.24 -0.26 0.80
CA GLU A 116 -2.37 0.91 0.73
C GLU A 116 -2.91 2.08 1.58
N ASP A 117 -2.03 2.96 2.06
CA ASP A 117 -2.38 4.15 2.84
C ASP A 117 -1.48 5.35 2.48
N PRO A 118 -1.87 6.07 1.43
CA PRO A 118 -2.91 5.84 0.43
C PRO A 118 -2.41 5.04 -0.79
N ILE A 119 -3.31 4.79 -1.75
CA ILE A 119 -2.93 4.31 -3.09
C ILE A 119 -2.09 5.38 -3.79
N GLU A 120 -0.88 5.01 -4.23
CA GLU A 120 0.04 5.92 -4.93
C GLU A 120 -0.01 5.76 -6.46
N TYR A 121 -0.29 4.56 -6.95
CA TYR A 121 -0.42 4.25 -8.38
C TYR A 121 -1.68 3.43 -8.62
N LEU A 122 -2.37 3.70 -9.71
CA LEU A 122 -3.54 2.93 -10.13
C LEU A 122 -3.15 1.88 -11.15
N HIS A 123 -3.64 0.67 -10.96
CA HIS A 123 -3.47 -0.42 -11.90
C HIS A 123 -4.80 -0.75 -12.58
N ARG A 124 -4.80 -0.81 -13.91
CA ARG A 124 -5.93 -1.36 -14.66
C ARG A 124 -5.80 -2.88 -14.69
N HIS A 125 -6.93 -3.59 -14.74
CA HIS A 125 -6.90 -5.01 -15.04
C HIS A 125 -6.32 -5.23 -16.44
N ASP A 126 -5.42 -6.21 -16.58
CA ASP A 126 -4.94 -6.71 -17.87
C ASP A 126 -5.05 -8.24 -17.86
N LYS A 127 -3.96 -8.99 -17.76
CA LYS A 127 -4.03 -10.44 -17.59
C LYS A 127 -4.46 -10.83 -16.17
N SER A 128 -4.10 -10.03 -15.20
CA SER A 128 -4.49 -10.21 -13.80
C SER A 128 -5.73 -9.39 -13.43
N ILE A 129 -6.41 -9.82 -12.37
CA ILE A 129 -7.40 -9.00 -11.68
C ILE A 129 -6.67 -8.25 -10.57
N VAL A 130 -6.73 -6.92 -10.56
CA VAL A 130 -6.11 -6.09 -9.52
C VAL A 130 -7.18 -5.43 -8.66
N SER A 131 -7.24 -5.79 -7.39
CA SER A 131 -8.16 -5.24 -6.39
C SER A 131 -7.40 -4.33 -5.44
N GLN A 132 -7.48 -3.02 -5.65
CA GLN A 132 -6.80 -2.04 -4.81
C GLN A 132 -7.75 -1.50 -3.74
N ARG A 133 -7.30 -1.50 -2.48
CA ARG A 133 -8.08 -1.02 -1.34
C ARG A 133 -7.26 -0.01 -0.53
N GLU A 134 -7.83 1.15 -0.30
CA GLU A 134 -7.22 2.20 0.50
C GLU A 134 -7.67 2.10 1.97
N ILE A 135 -6.70 2.17 2.88
CA ILE A 135 -6.97 2.18 4.32
C ILE A 135 -7.70 3.49 4.70
N ASN A 136 -8.61 3.42 5.65
CA ASN A 136 -9.50 4.49 6.09
C ASN A 136 -10.52 4.99 5.04
N VAL A 137 -10.53 4.42 3.82
CA VAL A 137 -11.51 4.70 2.77
C VAL A 137 -12.32 3.45 2.45
N ASP A 138 -11.65 2.39 2.01
CA ASP A 138 -12.27 1.13 1.59
C ASP A 138 -12.24 0.07 2.71
N THR A 139 -11.44 0.29 3.74
CA THR A 139 -11.25 -0.61 4.88
C THR A 139 -10.73 0.15 6.10
N GLU A 140 -11.01 -0.36 7.30
CA GLU A 140 -10.67 0.32 8.56
C GLU A 140 -9.18 0.24 8.90
N SER A 141 -8.50 -0.87 8.57
CA SER A 141 -7.10 -1.09 8.94
C SER A 141 -6.41 -2.11 8.06
N TYR A 142 -5.08 -2.09 8.06
CA TYR A 142 -4.25 -3.09 7.37
C TYR A 142 -4.57 -4.52 7.83
N VAL A 143 -4.63 -4.76 9.12
CA VAL A 143 -4.87 -6.08 9.70
C VAL A 143 -6.24 -6.65 9.29
N ASN A 144 -7.30 -5.82 9.36
CA ASN A 144 -8.64 -6.24 8.97
C ASN A 144 -8.73 -6.53 7.46
N ALA A 145 -8.13 -5.67 6.66
CA ALA A 145 -8.08 -5.83 5.21
C ALA A 145 -7.28 -7.08 4.81
N LEU A 146 -6.11 -7.31 5.43
CA LEU A 146 -5.25 -8.45 5.15
C LEU A 146 -5.93 -9.78 5.54
N ARG A 147 -6.53 -9.87 6.73
CA ARG A 147 -7.33 -11.03 7.14
C ARG A 147 -8.51 -11.30 6.21
N ALA A 148 -9.15 -10.26 5.71
CA ALA A 148 -10.24 -10.39 4.74
C ALA A 148 -9.73 -10.89 3.38
N SER A 149 -8.58 -10.37 2.91
CA SER A 149 -7.99 -10.73 1.62
C SER A 149 -7.66 -12.22 1.53
N LEU A 150 -7.22 -12.86 2.60
CA LEU A 150 -6.93 -14.30 2.63
C LEU A 150 -8.15 -15.18 2.31
N ARG A 151 -9.37 -14.66 2.42
CA ARG A 151 -10.62 -15.35 2.02
C ARG A 151 -11.10 -14.99 0.62
N GLN A 152 -10.34 -14.18 -0.10
CA GLN A 152 -10.66 -13.68 -1.45
C GLN A 152 -9.85 -14.38 -2.53
N SER A 153 -9.16 -15.47 -2.19
CA SER A 153 -8.30 -16.26 -3.10
C SER A 153 -7.26 -15.39 -3.82
N PRO A 154 -6.44 -14.60 -3.11
CA PRO A 154 -5.36 -13.85 -3.73
C PRO A 154 -4.21 -14.78 -4.10
N ASP A 155 -3.54 -14.50 -5.21
CA ASP A 155 -2.22 -15.07 -5.52
C ASP A 155 -1.12 -14.17 -4.98
N VAL A 156 -1.35 -12.85 -5.08
CA VAL A 156 -0.37 -11.82 -4.72
C VAL A 156 -1.05 -10.79 -3.82
N ILE A 157 -0.38 -10.43 -2.74
CA ILE A 157 -0.82 -9.39 -1.81
C ILE A 157 0.27 -8.33 -1.73
N LEU A 158 -0.06 -7.07 -2.06
CA LEU A 158 0.78 -5.94 -1.75
C LEU A 158 0.25 -5.28 -0.48
N LEU A 159 1.07 -5.23 0.54
CA LEU A 159 0.80 -4.56 1.80
C LEU A 159 1.69 -3.32 1.88
N GLY A 160 1.11 -2.13 1.79
CA GLY A 160 1.82 -0.86 1.66
C GLY A 160 2.96 -0.71 2.66
N GLU A 161 2.70 -1.05 3.91
CA GLU A 161 3.73 -1.12 4.96
C GLU A 161 3.32 -2.05 6.11
N MET A 162 4.32 -2.56 6.83
CA MET A 162 4.14 -3.33 8.07
C MET A 162 4.68 -2.52 9.25
N ARG A 163 3.79 -2.02 10.11
CA ARG A 163 4.17 -1.16 11.26
C ARG A 163 4.09 -1.87 12.60
N ASP A 164 3.16 -2.78 12.75
CA ASP A 164 2.78 -3.39 14.02
C ASP A 164 2.86 -4.91 13.99
N TYR A 165 2.89 -5.48 15.19
CA TYR A 165 2.96 -6.92 15.42
C TYR A 165 1.90 -7.72 14.65
N GLU A 166 0.63 -7.31 14.73
CA GLU A 166 -0.46 -8.09 14.14
C GLU A 166 -0.38 -8.12 12.62
N THR A 167 -0.03 -7.00 12.00
CA THR A 167 0.13 -6.90 10.55
C THR A 167 1.28 -7.78 10.06
N ILE A 168 2.42 -7.78 10.78
CA ILE A 168 3.58 -8.61 10.45
C ILE A 168 3.25 -10.09 10.58
N ASP A 169 2.61 -10.50 11.68
CA ASP A 169 2.23 -11.89 11.95
C ASP A 169 1.30 -12.46 10.86
N VAL A 170 0.27 -11.70 10.48
CA VAL A 170 -0.65 -12.13 9.40
C VAL A 170 0.03 -12.14 8.04
N ALA A 171 0.94 -11.19 7.74
CA ALA A 171 1.69 -11.16 6.49
C ALA A 171 2.64 -12.36 6.37
N MET A 172 3.34 -12.72 7.44
CA MET A 172 4.19 -13.91 7.49
C MET A 172 3.37 -15.20 7.31
N THR A 173 2.25 -15.31 8.00
CA THR A 173 1.32 -16.45 7.83
C THR A 173 0.83 -16.57 6.39
N ALA A 174 0.49 -15.46 5.73
CA ALA A 174 0.10 -15.44 4.33
C ALA A 174 1.22 -15.97 3.42
N ALA A 175 2.46 -15.53 3.63
CA ALA A 175 3.62 -15.96 2.88
C ALA A 175 3.92 -17.47 3.06
N GLU A 176 3.80 -17.99 4.28
CA GLU A 176 3.95 -19.42 4.59
C GLU A 176 2.87 -20.26 3.93
N THR A 177 1.64 -19.77 3.89
CA THR A 177 0.47 -20.51 3.38
C THR A 177 0.30 -20.44 1.86
N GLY A 178 1.29 -19.92 1.14
CA GLY A 178 1.38 -20.05 -0.31
C GLY A 178 1.10 -18.77 -1.10
N HIS A 179 0.97 -17.62 -0.44
CA HIS A 179 0.79 -16.33 -1.12
C HIS A 179 2.13 -15.64 -1.36
N LEU A 180 2.24 -14.88 -2.45
CA LEU A 180 3.33 -13.94 -2.66
C LEU A 180 2.97 -12.61 -2.01
N VAL A 181 3.72 -12.23 -0.98
CA VAL A 181 3.47 -11.02 -0.22
C VAL A 181 4.58 -10.00 -0.48
N PHE A 182 4.21 -8.84 -0.98
CA PHE A 182 5.09 -7.67 -1.11
C PHE A 182 4.79 -6.67 0.00
N SER A 183 5.81 -6.11 0.63
CA SER A 183 5.60 -5.06 1.62
C SER A 183 6.80 -4.13 1.77
N THR A 184 6.63 -3.07 2.56
CA THR A 184 7.70 -2.12 2.88
C THR A 184 7.94 -2.01 4.38
N LEU A 185 9.19 -1.63 4.70
CA LEU A 185 9.61 -1.20 6.03
C LEU A 185 10.51 0.04 5.91
N HIS A 186 10.49 0.89 6.94
CA HIS A 186 11.32 2.09 7.02
C HIS A 186 12.67 1.82 7.69
N THR A 187 13.29 0.68 7.38
CA THR A 187 14.60 0.28 7.89
C THR A 187 15.67 0.44 6.80
N ILE A 188 16.93 0.59 7.22
CA ILE A 188 18.07 0.69 6.32
C ILE A 188 18.89 -0.60 6.43
N GLY A 189 18.97 -1.35 5.32
CA GLY A 189 19.71 -2.60 5.23
C GLY A 189 18.91 -3.84 5.66
N ALA A 190 19.23 -4.97 5.02
CA ALA A 190 18.50 -6.22 5.20
C ALA A 190 18.61 -6.78 6.63
N ALA A 191 19.81 -6.75 7.23
CA ALA A 191 20.01 -7.24 8.60
C ALA A 191 19.14 -6.48 9.61
N ASN A 192 19.16 -5.13 9.57
CA ASN A 192 18.35 -4.31 10.46
C ASN A 192 16.84 -4.52 10.22
N THR A 193 16.45 -4.90 9.02
CA THR A 193 15.06 -5.21 8.70
C THR A 193 14.62 -6.49 9.37
N VAL A 194 15.46 -7.54 9.32
CA VAL A 194 15.21 -8.82 9.99
C VAL A 194 15.11 -8.60 11.50
N ASP A 195 16.10 -7.91 12.08
CA ASP A 195 16.10 -7.59 13.51
C ASP A 195 14.84 -6.81 13.91
N ARG A 196 14.45 -5.79 13.12
CA ARG A 196 13.24 -5.00 13.38
C ARG A 196 11.97 -5.83 13.37
N ILE A 197 11.84 -6.80 12.47
CA ILE A 197 10.70 -7.72 12.45
C ILE A 197 10.70 -8.59 13.69
N ILE A 198 11.83 -9.17 14.07
CA ILE A 198 11.94 -10.04 15.25
C ILE A 198 11.63 -9.25 16.53
N ASP A 199 12.14 -8.03 16.66
CA ASP A 199 11.99 -7.19 17.87
C ASP A 199 10.54 -6.75 18.14
N VAL A 200 9.67 -6.76 17.15
CA VAL A 200 8.25 -6.44 17.33
C VAL A 200 7.52 -7.54 18.11
N PHE A 201 8.05 -8.77 18.07
CA PHE A 201 7.45 -9.92 18.75
C PHE A 201 7.88 -10.04 20.22
N PRO A 202 7.01 -10.56 21.08
CA PRO A 202 7.37 -10.87 22.45
C PRO A 202 8.60 -11.80 22.54
N ALA A 203 9.47 -11.60 23.52
CA ALA A 203 10.76 -12.30 23.64
C ALA A 203 10.64 -13.85 23.57
N ASN A 204 9.54 -14.40 24.09
CA ASN A 204 9.26 -15.85 24.03
C ASN A 204 8.91 -16.38 22.63
N GLN A 205 8.59 -15.50 21.69
CA GLN A 205 8.23 -15.85 20.30
C GLN A 205 9.37 -15.55 19.31
N GLN A 206 10.31 -14.67 19.64
CA GLN A 206 11.35 -14.18 18.72
C GLN A 206 12.14 -15.30 18.05
N ARG A 207 12.49 -16.36 18.79
CA ARG A 207 13.19 -17.51 18.22
C ARG A 207 12.37 -18.25 17.15
N GLN A 208 11.08 -18.41 17.38
CA GLN A 208 10.16 -19.03 16.42
C GLN A 208 10.03 -18.17 15.17
N ILE A 209 9.86 -16.86 15.36
CA ILE A 209 9.75 -15.89 14.26
C ILE A 209 11.02 -15.85 13.40
N ALA A 210 12.20 -15.90 14.01
CA ALA A 210 13.46 -15.94 13.27
C ALA A 210 13.55 -17.18 12.34
N VAL A 211 13.05 -18.33 12.79
CA VAL A 211 12.96 -19.55 11.96
C VAL A 211 11.93 -19.38 10.85
N GLN A 212 10.76 -18.85 11.13
CA GLN A 212 9.71 -18.59 10.13
C GLN A 212 10.20 -17.63 9.05
N LEU A 213 10.84 -16.51 9.43
CA LEU A 213 11.44 -15.57 8.49
C LEU A 213 12.43 -16.25 7.54
N SER A 214 13.26 -17.15 8.02
CA SER A 214 14.23 -17.85 7.18
C SER A 214 13.59 -18.80 6.15
N MET A 215 12.30 -19.10 6.28
CA MET A 215 11.55 -19.95 5.34
C MET A 215 10.75 -19.16 4.30
N VAL A 216 10.51 -17.86 4.52
CA VAL A 216 9.64 -17.04 3.66
C VAL A 216 10.32 -15.86 2.98
N LEU A 217 11.50 -15.43 3.44
CA LEU A 217 12.30 -14.35 2.82
C LEU A 217 13.09 -14.83 1.62
#